data_65a01639ceea51c2beb605de5dc8d27b
#
_entry.id   65a01639ceea51c2beb605de5dc8d27b
#
_cell.length_a   1.000
_cell.length_b   1.000
_cell.length_c   1.000
_cell.angle_alpha   90.00
_cell.angle_beta   90.00
_cell.angle_gamma   90.00
#
_symmetry.space_group_name_H-M   'P 1'
#
loop_
_entity.id
_entity.type
_entity.pdbx_description
1 polymer ?
#
loop_
_entity_poly.entity_id
_entity_poly.type
_entity_poly.pdbx_seq_one_letter_code
_entity_poly.pdbx_strand_id
1 'polypeptide(L)'
;ISTVAKALKQSGINSLLLSIDAFHREHISLDKVYLFAKAVSDECISGFKLHPAWVVKREEHNKYNEETEECLNYFVDLQIPITQGNNIFPSGNAAIYLSEFYEKKPINLSMKCGEAPYTERLDNVETIAINPNGDVVVCCFIIGNIYCDNIIDIVGQYNPCTNPMIGALINGGVRELIKLAEEYEITVDTTQFYSACDVCRNIVKRLSLRIT
;
A
#
# COMPACT_ATOMS: atom_id res chain seq x y z
N ILE A 1 -7.20 12.99 -24.29
CA ILE A 1 -7.21 13.40 -22.87
C ILE A 1 -8.59 13.95 -22.51
N SER A 2 -9.08 15.01 -23.14
CA SER A 2 -10.40 15.60 -22.83
C SER A 2 -11.55 14.60 -23.00
N THR A 3 -11.51 13.72 -23.99
CA THR A 3 -12.49 12.64 -24.16
C THR A 3 -12.54 11.71 -22.95
N VAL A 4 -11.38 11.39 -22.37
CA VAL A 4 -11.28 10.53 -21.18
C VAL A 4 -11.86 11.23 -19.96
N ALA A 5 -11.50 12.50 -19.71
CA ALA A 5 -12.04 13.29 -18.61
C ALA A 5 -13.57 13.38 -18.67
N LYS A 6 -14.11 13.64 -19.86
CA LYS A 6 -15.56 13.67 -20.11
C LYS A 6 -16.23 12.32 -19.85
N ALA A 7 -15.60 11.21 -20.30
CA ALA A 7 -16.11 9.87 -20.06
C ALA A 7 -16.14 9.53 -18.56
N LEU A 8 -15.11 9.89 -17.80
CA LEU A 8 -15.08 9.74 -16.34
C LEU A 8 -16.25 10.47 -15.68
N LYS A 9 -16.49 11.73 -16.06
CA LYS A 9 -17.63 12.50 -15.54
C LYS A 9 -18.97 11.85 -15.90
N GLN A 10 -19.14 11.43 -17.15
CA GLN A 10 -20.39 10.80 -17.64
C GLN A 10 -20.64 9.44 -16.96
N SER A 11 -19.58 8.73 -16.55
CA SER A 11 -19.66 7.47 -15.80
C SER A 11 -20.00 7.69 -14.32
N GLY A 12 -20.23 8.94 -13.87
CA GLY A 12 -20.60 9.24 -12.50
C GLY A 12 -19.43 9.30 -11.52
N ILE A 13 -18.18 9.34 -12.00
CA ILE A 13 -17.01 9.53 -11.14
C ILE A 13 -17.10 10.90 -10.47
N ASN A 14 -17.13 10.90 -9.14
CA ASN A 14 -17.23 12.11 -8.31
C ASN A 14 -16.00 12.32 -7.41
N SER A 15 -15.08 11.37 -7.34
CA SER A 15 -13.82 11.49 -6.64
C SER A 15 -12.68 10.93 -7.48
N LEU A 16 -11.60 11.68 -7.61
CA LEU A 16 -10.42 11.29 -8.37
C LEU A 16 -9.16 11.79 -7.65
N LEU A 17 -8.24 10.90 -7.37
CA LEU A 17 -6.92 11.24 -6.86
C LEU A 17 -5.90 11.07 -7.99
N LEU A 18 -5.16 12.13 -8.29
CA LEU A 18 -4.10 12.12 -9.28
C LEU A 18 -2.75 12.10 -8.57
N SER A 19 -2.02 11.00 -8.71
CA SER A 19 -0.70 10.86 -8.11
C SER A 19 0.29 11.82 -8.76
N ILE A 20 0.94 12.64 -7.95
CA ILE A 20 1.94 13.63 -8.35
C ILE A 20 3.09 13.60 -7.35
N ASP A 21 4.21 13.03 -7.75
CA ASP A 21 5.42 12.95 -6.94
C ASP A 21 6.65 12.65 -7.82
N ALA A 22 7.84 12.67 -7.21
CA ALA A 22 9.12 12.41 -7.86
C ALA A 22 9.13 11.06 -8.61
N PHE A 23 8.52 10.02 -8.04
CA PHE A 23 8.55 8.67 -8.59
C PHE A 23 7.68 8.52 -9.84
N HIS A 24 6.50 9.16 -9.86
CA HIS A 24 5.64 9.17 -11.04
C HIS A 24 6.25 9.99 -12.17
N ARG A 25 6.95 11.10 -11.85
CA ARG A 25 7.65 11.96 -12.81
C ARG A 25 8.71 11.20 -13.61
N GLU A 26 9.38 10.22 -13.03
CA GLU A 26 10.38 9.38 -13.74
C GLU A 26 9.77 8.66 -14.95
N HIS A 27 8.46 8.38 -14.94
CA HIS A 27 7.79 7.56 -15.95
C HIS A 27 6.84 8.34 -16.84
N ILE A 28 6.31 9.48 -16.37
CA ILE A 28 5.30 10.28 -17.08
C ILE A 28 5.67 11.75 -16.99
N SER A 29 5.79 12.43 -18.14
CA SER A 29 6.10 13.87 -18.17
C SER A 29 4.99 14.70 -17.52
N LEU A 30 5.37 15.71 -16.76
CA LEU A 30 4.43 16.61 -16.08
C LEU A 30 3.48 17.30 -17.06
N ASP A 31 3.92 17.63 -18.29
CA ASP A 31 3.06 18.22 -19.32
C ASP A 31 1.85 17.36 -19.65
N LYS A 32 2.05 16.03 -19.81
CA LYS A 32 0.93 15.11 -20.08
C LYS A 32 -0.04 15.03 -18.91
N VAL A 33 0.51 14.98 -17.69
CA VAL A 33 -0.28 14.93 -16.46
C VAL A 33 -1.02 16.25 -16.26
N TYR A 34 -0.38 17.39 -16.53
CA TYR A 34 -1.01 18.71 -16.48
C TYR A 34 -2.19 18.83 -17.44
N LEU A 35 -2.01 18.40 -18.70
CA LEU A 35 -3.11 18.39 -19.66
C LEU A 35 -4.30 17.54 -19.22
N PHE A 36 -4.03 16.42 -18.56
CA PHE A 36 -5.07 15.58 -17.98
C PHE A 36 -5.75 16.27 -16.79
N ALA A 37 -4.96 16.80 -15.86
CA ALA A 37 -5.45 17.51 -14.68
C ALA A 37 -6.35 18.69 -15.08
N LYS A 38 -5.90 19.49 -16.07
CA LYS A 38 -6.69 20.58 -16.62
C LYS A 38 -8.01 20.09 -17.22
N ALA A 39 -7.99 19.04 -18.03
CA ALA A 39 -9.19 18.49 -18.63
C ALA A 39 -10.19 17.95 -17.58
N VAL A 40 -9.70 17.34 -16.49
CA VAL A 40 -10.54 16.87 -15.39
C VAL A 40 -11.13 18.04 -14.59
N SER A 41 -10.36 19.10 -14.38
CA SER A 41 -10.83 20.33 -13.73
C SER A 41 -11.92 21.01 -14.56
N ASP A 42 -11.76 21.10 -15.89
CA ASP A 42 -12.74 21.67 -16.81
C ASP A 42 -14.08 20.91 -16.79
N GLU A 43 -14.07 19.60 -16.53
CA GLU A 43 -15.28 18.77 -16.36
C GLU A 43 -15.91 18.87 -14.95
N CYS A 44 -15.34 19.65 -14.04
CA CYS A 44 -15.86 19.89 -12.69
C CYS A 44 -16.15 18.63 -11.90
N ILE A 45 -15.19 17.69 -11.82
CA ILE A 45 -15.27 16.53 -10.93
C ILE A 45 -15.02 17.01 -9.50
N SER A 46 -16.05 17.01 -8.63
CA SER A 46 -16.04 17.70 -7.34
C SER A 46 -14.98 17.23 -6.35
N GLY A 47 -14.64 15.94 -6.38
CA GLY A 47 -13.63 15.32 -5.50
C GLY A 47 -12.26 15.15 -6.16
N PHE A 48 -11.93 15.95 -7.18
CA PHE A 48 -10.62 15.90 -7.83
C PHE A 48 -9.53 16.53 -6.96
N LYS A 49 -8.44 15.80 -6.68
CA LYS A 49 -7.32 16.23 -5.85
C LYS A 49 -6.00 15.70 -6.37
N LEU A 50 -4.92 16.45 -6.15
CA LEU A 50 -3.55 15.95 -6.29
C LEU A 50 -3.18 15.13 -5.04
N HIS A 51 -2.49 14.01 -5.24
CA HIS A 51 -2.15 13.07 -4.19
C HIS A 51 -0.67 12.69 -4.24
N PRO A 52 0.19 13.37 -3.46
CA PRO A 52 1.63 13.10 -3.43
C PRO A 52 2.00 11.85 -2.62
N ALA A 53 3.21 11.35 -2.84
CA ALA A 53 3.87 10.39 -1.97
C ALA A 53 5.16 10.99 -1.40
N TRP A 54 5.40 10.80 -0.09
CA TRP A 54 6.51 11.39 0.66
C TRP A 54 7.44 10.29 1.18
N VAL A 55 8.74 10.50 1.05
CA VAL A 55 9.74 9.67 1.71
C VAL A 55 9.78 10.05 3.19
N VAL A 56 9.48 9.08 4.06
CA VAL A 56 9.26 9.21 5.51
C VAL A 56 8.02 10.04 5.84
N LYS A 57 8.07 11.36 5.62
CA LYS A 57 6.97 12.31 5.78
C LYS A 57 7.28 13.60 5.02
N ARG A 58 6.27 14.42 4.79
CA ARG A 58 6.37 15.65 3.99
C ARG A 58 7.44 16.62 4.48
N GLU A 59 7.58 16.75 5.83
CA GLU A 59 8.47 17.72 6.46
C GLU A 59 9.95 17.29 6.43
N GLU A 60 10.26 16.07 6.00
CA GLU A 60 11.64 15.61 5.86
C GLU A 60 12.31 16.22 4.63
N HIS A 61 13.46 16.84 4.84
CA HIS A 61 14.27 17.39 3.76
C HIS A 61 15.08 16.28 3.08
N ASN A 62 14.65 15.91 1.88
CA ASN A 62 15.38 15.00 1.00
C ASN A 62 15.04 15.29 -0.45
N LYS A 63 15.89 14.85 -1.36
CA LYS A 63 15.77 15.13 -2.81
C LYS A 63 14.41 14.74 -3.42
N TYR A 64 13.80 13.64 -2.95
CA TYR A 64 12.52 13.17 -3.48
C TYR A 64 11.36 14.02 -3.02
N ASN A 65 11.38 14.46 -1.76
CA ASN A 65 10.34 15.35 -1.23
C ASN A 65 10.46 16.75 -1.86
N GLU A 66 11.67 17.26 -2.06
CA GLU A 66 11.91 18.52 -2.75
C GLU A 66 11.41 18.46 -4.19
N GLU A 67 11.73 17.40 -4.93
CA GLU A 67 11.26 17.17 -6.29
C GLU A 67 9.72 16.99 -6.34
N THR A 68 9.12 16.34 -5.33
CA THR A 68 7.66 16.21 -5.22
C THR A 68 7.00 17.57 -5.02
N GLU A 69 7.56 18.45 -4.18
CA GLU A 69 7.06 19.84 -4.05
C GLU A 69 7.21 20.61 -5.38
N GLU A 70 8.29 20.45 -6.11
CA GLU A 70 8.44 21.04 -7.45
C GLU A 70 7.36 20.53 -8.41
N CYS A 71 7.08 19.21 -8.39
CA CYS A 71 6.01 18.64 -9.20
C CYS A 71 4.66 19.24 -8.84
N LEU A 72 4.34 19.40 -7.56
CA LEU A 72 3.08 20.00 -7.11
C LEU A 72 2.97 21.48 -7.52
N ASN A 73 4.06 22.23 -7.43
CA ASN A 73 4.11 23.64 -7.84
C ASN A 73 3.84 23.83 -9.34
N TYR A 74 4.08 22.83 -10.17
CA TYR A 74 3.77 22.85 -11.59
C TYR A 74 2.27 22.99 -11.89
N PHE A 75 1.41 22.62 -10.92
CA PHE A 75 -0.05 22.64 -11.03
C PHE A 75 -0.73 23.80 -10.28
N VAL A 76 0.05 24.73 -9.74
CA VAL A 76 -0.47 25.79 -8.85
C VAL A 76 -1.54 26.66 -9.51
N ASP A 77 -1.42 26.93 -10.79
CA ASP A 77 -2.35 27.73 -11.58
C ASP A 77 -3.73 27.05 -11.78
N LEU A 78 -3.79 25.73 -11.68
CA LEU A 78 -5.03 24.95 -11.77
C LEU A 78 -5.85 24.98 -10.47
N GLN A 79 -5.29 25.46 -9.38
CA GLN A 79 -5.93 25.58 -8.06
C GLN A 79 -6.59 24.27 -7.57
N ILE A 80 -6.02 23.12 -7.96
CA ILE A 80 -6.50 21.80 -7.54
C ILE A 80 -6.09 21.56 -6.09
N PRO A 81 -7.02 21.15 -5.19
CA PRO A 81 -6.69 20.82 -3.81
C PRO A 81 -5.65 19.69 -3.74
N ILE A 82 -4.70 19.82 -2.84
CA ILE A 82 -3.67 18.82 -2.57
C ILE A 82 -4.05 18.08 -1.28
N THR A 83 -4.00 16.73 -1.29
CA THR A 83 -4.18 15.93 -0.09
C THR A 83 -2.92 15.93 0.76
N GLN A 84 -2.97 15.37 1.97
CA GLN A 84 -1.76 15.12 2.77
C GLN A 84 -0.80 14.16 2.06
N GLY A 85 -1.31 13.34 1.15
CA GLY A 85 -0.53 12.32 0.47
C GLY A 85 -0.29 11.08 1.33
N ASN A 86 0.51 10.17 0.81
CA ASN A 86 0.93 8.96 1.51
C ASN A 86 2.38 9.02 1.91
N ASN A 87 2.72 8.54 3.10
CA ASN A 87 4.09 8.26 3.47
C ASN A 87 4.52 6.91 2.88
N ILE A 88 5.65 6.89 2.20
CA ILE A 88 6.22 5.66 1.65
C ILE A 88 6.76 4.82 2.81
N PHE A 89 6.32 3.57 2.88
CA PHE A 89 6.86 2.62 3.85
C PHE A 89 8.14 1.97 3.33
N PRO A 90 9.14 1.75 4.19
CA PRO A 90 10.38 1.05 3.83
C PRO A 90 10.12 -0.47 3.67
N SER A 91 9.46 -0.83 2.57
CA SER A 91 9.09 -2.21 2.23
C SER A 91 9.25 -2.42 0.72
N GLY A 92 9.58 -3.63 0.29
CA GLY A 92 9.82 -3.92 -1.12
C GLY A 92 10.93 -3.05 -1.71
N ASN A 93 10.68 -2.40 -2.84
CA ASN A 93 11.65 -1.52 -3.50
C ASN A 93 12.07 -0.33 -2.63
N ALA A 94 11.17 0.22 -1.82
CA ALA A 94 11.51 1.32 -0.93
C ALA A 94 12.55 0.91 0.14
N ALA A 95 12.49 -0.33 0.65
CA ALA A 95 13.50 -0.85 1.58
C ALA A 95 14.88 -1.03 0.93
N ILE A 96 14.94 -1.18 -0.40
CA ILE A 96 16.18 -1.34 -1.16
C ILE A 96 16.75 0.03 -1.56
N TYR A 97 15.93 0.86 -2.20
CA TYR A 97 16.39 2.08 -2.87
C TYR A 97 16.30 3.35 -2.02
N LEU A 98 15.51 3.31 -0.94
CA LEU A 98 15.30 4.44 -0.03
C LEU A 98 15.79 4.15 1.39
N SER A 99 16.55 3.07 1.59
CA SER A 99 17.01 2.61 2.90
C SER A 99 17.78 3.68 3.69
N GLU A 100 18.50 4.56 3.00
CA GLU A 100 19.29 5.65 3.60
C GLU A 100 18.42 6.69 4.34
N PHE A 101 17.12 6.80 4.00
CA PHE A 101 16.20 7.75 4.61
C PHE A 101 15.45 7.17 5.82
N TYR A 102 15.57 5.88 6.08
CA TYR A 102 14.81 5.21 7.13
C TYR A 102 15.73 4.69 8.24
N GLU A 103 15.39 5.05 9.47
CA GLU A 103 16.06 4.53 10.65
C GLU A 103 15.47 3.18 11.06
N LYS A 104 16.33 2.17 11.27
CA LYS A 104 15.91 0.90 11.87
C LYS A 104 15.75 1.08 13.38
N LYS A 105 14.53 0.89 13.88
CA LYS A 105 14.17 1.00 15.29
C LYS A 105 13.81 -0.37 15.86
N PRO A 106 13.93 -0.57 17.18
CA PRO A 106 13.43 -1.77 17.81
C PRO A 106 11.95 -2.01 17.46
N ILE A 107 11.64 -3.19 16.97
CA ILE A 107 10.31 -3.55 16.49
C ILE A 107 9.45 -4.05 17.67
N ASN A 108 8.25 -3.52 17.81
CA ASN A 108 7.26 -4.08 18.73
C ASN A 108 6.69 -5.39 18.15
N LEU A 109 7.25 -6.51 18.58
CA LEU A 109 6.84 -7.85 18.11
C LEU A 109 5.47 -8.29 18.63
N SER A 110 4.91 -7.61 19.65
CA SER A 110 3.55 -7.88 20.14
C SER A 110 2.48 -7.15 19.35
N MET A 111 2.86 -6.30 18.38
CA MET A 111 1.93 -5.58 17.51
C MET A 111 1.07 -6.56 16.72
N LYS A 112 -0.24 -6.31 16.73
CA LYS A 112 -1.24 -7.05 15.96
C LYS A 112 -1.64 -6.29 14.70
N CYS A 113 -2.20 -6.99 13.74
CA CYS A 113 -2.82 -6.35 12.58
C CYS A 113 -3.99 -5.47 13.03
N GLY A 114 -4.12 -4.27 12.44
CA GLY A 114 -5.06 -3.22 12.87
C GLY A 114 -4.46 -2.19 13.83
N GLU A 115 -3.28 -2.44 14.41
CA GLU A 115 -2.60 -1.47 15.29
C GLU A 115 -1.57 -0.60 14.52
N ALA A 116 -1.16 -1.02 13.34
CA ALA A 116 -0.27 -0.24 12.47
C ALA A 116 -1.08 0.59 11.45
N PRO A 117 -0.56 1.75 11.00
CA PRO A 117 -1.17 2.51 9.91
C PRO A 117 -1.41 1.63 8.67
N TYR A 118 -2.55 1.84 8.01
CA TYR A 118 -2.97 1.11 6.80
C TYR A 118 -3.09 -0.41 6.97
N THR A 119 -3.32 -0.89 8.19
CA THR A 119 -3.64 -2.29 8.47
C THR A 119 -5.02 -2.42 9.08
N GLU A 120 -5.63 -3.57 8.84
CA GLU A 120 -6.93 -3.96 9.41
C GLU A 120 -6.75 -5.16 10.33
N ARG A 121 -7.72 -5.36 11.21
CA ARG A 121 -7.79 -6.57 12.02
C ARG A 121 -8.09 -7.77 11.13
N LEU A 122 -7.33 -8.85 11.31
CA LEU A 122 -7.53 -10.08 10.53
C LEU A 122 -8.75 -10.89 10.96
N ASP A 123 -9.32 -10.62 12.12
CA ASP A 123 -10.57 -11.22 12.62
C ASP A 123 -11.81 -10.38 12.28
N ASN A 124 -11.63 -9.19 11.71
CA ASN A 124 -12.70 -8.32 11.23
C ASN A 124 -12.23 -7.55 9.98
N VAL A 125 -12.23 -8.24 8.84
CA VAL A 125 -11.74 -7.72 7.56
C VAL A 125 -12.85 -6.93 6.87
N GLU A 126 -12.57 -5.69 6.50
CA GLU A 126 -13.47 -4.79 5.78
C GLU A 126 -13.07 -4.62 4.32
N THR A 127 -11.80 -4.85 4.00
CA THR A 127 -11.27 -4.68 2.63
C THR A 127 -10.49 -5.92 2.16
N ILE A 128 -10.59 -6.19 0.87
CA ILE A 128 -9.79 -7.17 0.17
C ILE A 128 -9.09 -6.49 -1.01
N ALA A 129 -7.95 -7.04 -1.43
CA ALA A 129 -7.33 -6.64 -2.67
C ALA A 129 -7.30 -7.81 -3.66
N ILE A 130 -7.36 -7.49 -4.95
CA ILE A 130 -7.20 -8.47 -6.02
C ILE A 130 -5.94 -8.12 -6.78
N ASN A 131 -4.97 -9.02 -6.79
CA ASN A 131 -3.72 -8.86 -7.51
C ASN A 131 -3.91 -9.08 -9.02
N PRO A 132 -3.01 -8.57 -9.88
CA PRO A 132 -3.10 -8.75 -11.34
C PRO A 132 -3.13 -10.21 -11.80
N ASN A 133 -2.60 -11.14 -11.01
CA ASN A 133 -2.65 -12.59 -11.26
C ASN A 133 -3.94 -13.26 -10.76
N GLY A 134 -4.92 -12.47 -10.31
CA GLY A 134 -6.21 -12.96 -9.82
C GLY A 134 -6.25 -13.36 -8.34
N ASP A 135 -5.13 -13.35 -7.63
CA ASP A 135 -5.12 -13.66 -6.20
C ASP A 135 -5.95 -12.64 -5.41
N VAL A 136 -6.87 -13.15 -4.61
CA VAL A 136 -7.61 -12.39 -3.62
C VAL A 136 -6.83 -12.41 -2.32
N VAL A 137 -6.51 -11.24 -1.79
CA VAL A 137 -5.67 -11.13 -0.60
C VAL A 137 -6.32 -10.31 0.51
N VAL A 138 -6.09 -10.76 1.73
CA VAL A 138 -6.33 -10.02 2.98
C VAL A 138 -4.96 -9.70 3.56
N CYS A 139 -4.60 -8.42 3.63
CA CYS A 139 -3.25 -7.98 3.97
C CYS A 139 -2.19 -8.63 3.06
N CYS A 140 -1.39 -9.56 3.56
CA CYS A 140 -0.39 -10.32 2.79
C CYS A 140 -0.76 -11.81 2.60
N PHE A 141 -1.98 -12.21 2.95
CA PHE A 141 -2.45 -13.60 2.87
C PHE A 141 -3.33 -13.81 1.65
N ILE A 142 -2.97 -14.77 0.81
CA ILE A 142 -3.82 -15.20 -0.29
C ILE A 142 -4.95 -16.04 0.31
N ILE A 143 -6.21 -15.68 0.00
CA ILE A 143 -7.41 -16.35 0.48
C ILE A 143 -8.19 -17.05 -0.64
N GLY A 144 -7.81 -16.85 -1.88
CA GLY A 144 -8.40 -17.48 -3.06
C GLY A 144 -7.92 -16.83 -4.35
N ASN A 145 -8.47 -17.25 -5.49
CA ASN A 145 -8.15 -16.69 -6.80
C ASN A 145 -9.40 -16.57 -7.66
N ILE A 146 -9.66 -15.39 -8.23
CA ILE A 146 -10.88 -15.11 -9.03
C ILE A 146 -10.94 -15.86 -10.36
N TYR A 147 -9.85 -16.44 -10.83
CA TYR A 147 -9.85 -17.29 -12.01
C TYR A 147 -10.26 -18.73 -11.70
N CYS A 148 -10.28 -19.12 -10.41
CA CYS A 148 -10.67 -20.44 -9.94
C CYS A 148 -12.07 -20.45 -9.31
N ASP A 149 -12.38 -19.41 -8.51
CA ASP A 149 -13.59 -19.36 -7.69
C ASP A 149 -14.31 -18.02 -7.79
N ASN A 150 -15.59 -18.00 -7.44
CA ASN A 150 -16.35 -16.75 -7.35
C ASN A 150 -15.88 -15.91 -6.17
N ILE A 151 -15.70 -14.59 -6.38
CA ILE A 151 -15.23 -13.66 -5.34
C ILE A 151 -16.12 -13.66 -4.08
N ILE A 152 -17.43 -13.81 -4.23
CA ILE A 152 -18.36 -13.84 -3.10
C ILE A 152 -18.14 -15.10 -2.26
N ASP A 153 -17.88 -16.25 -2.92
CA ASP A 153 -17.59 -17.51 -2.23
C ASP A 153 -16.25 -17.45 -1.51
N ILE A 154 -15.21 -16.89 -2.15
CA ILE A 154 -13.88 -16.68 -1.54
C ILE A 154 -14.03 -15.85 -0.25
N VAL A 155 -14.72 -14.71 -0.32
CA VAL A 155 -14.90 -13.82 0.84
C VAL A 155 -15.79 -14.48 1.91
N GLY A 156 -16.87 -15.16 1.49
CA GLY A 156 -17.78 -15.84 2.41
C GLY A 156 -17.14 -17.02 3.15
N GLN A 157 -16.12 -17.65 2.57
CA GLN A 157 -15.38 -18.75 3.18
C GLN A 157 -14.18 -18.29 4.03
N TYR A 158 -13.86 -16.98 4.02
CA TYR A 158 -12.76 -16.49 4.82
C TYR A 158 -12.96 -16.80 6.30
N ASN A 159 -12.08 -17.59 6.85
CA ASN A 159 -12.04 -17.92 8.26
C ASN A 159 -10.60 -17.78 8.78
N PRO A 160 -10.30 -16.75 9.59
CA PRO A 160 -8.96 -16.51 10.10
C PRO A 160 -8.44 -17.66 10.99
N CYS A 161 -9.33 -18.46 11.57
CA CYS A 161 -8.94 -19.60 12.44
C CYS A 161 -8.41 -20.79 11.65
N THR A 162 -8.66 -20.89 10.35
CA THR A 162 -8.17 -22.03 9.53
C THR A 162 -6.75 -21.84 9.02
N ASN A 163 -6.23 -20.61 9.04
CA ASN A 163 -4.86 -20.31 8.63
C ASN A 163 -3.97 -20.14 9.87
N PRO A 164 -2.98 -21.03 10.09
CA PRO A 164 -2.14 -20.99 11.30
C PRO A 164 -1.34 -19.70 11.44
N MET A 165 -0.92 -19.09 10.32
CA MET A 165 -0.18 -17.82 10.33
C MET A 165 -1.09 -16.66 10.77
N ILE A 166 -2.32 -16.62 10.27
CA ILE A 166 -3.32 -15.61 10.68
C ILE A 166 -3.67 -15.81 12.16
N GLY A 167 -3.89 -17.05 12.58
CA GLY A 167 -4.15 -17.39 13.99
C GLY A 167 -3.04 -16.92 14.93
N ALA A 168 -1.77 -17.13 14.56
CA ALA A 168 -0.63 -16.64 15.32
C ALA A 168 -0.63 -15.12 15.48
N LEU A 169 -0.89 -14.39 14.39
CA LEU A 169 -0.96 -12.92 14.40
C LEU A 169 -2.10 -12.38 15.27
N ILE A 170 -3.28 -13.00 15.24
CA ILE A 170 -4.41 -12.62 16.06
C ILE A 170 -4.11 -12.85 17.55
N ASN A 171 -3.52 -14.00 17.89
CA ASN A 171 -3.29 -14.39 19.27
C ASN A 171 -2.18 -13.59 19.96
N GLY A 172 -1.05 -13.36 19.30
CA GLY A 172 0.10 -12.73 19.94
C GLY A 172 0.98 -11.86 19.04
N GLY A 173 0.46 -11.45 17.88
CA GLY A 173 1.18 -10.58 16.95
C GLY A 173 2.34 -11.29 16.26
N VAL A 174 3.29 -10.49 15.79
CA VAL A 174 4.44 -10.98 15.02
C VAL A 174 5.32 -11.95 15.84
N ARG A 175 5.32 -11.82 17.17
CA ARG A 175 6.05 -12.73 18.06
C ARG A 175 5.60 -14.18 17.92
N GLU A 176 4.27 -14.43 17.89
CA GLU A 176 3.75 -15.78 17.72
C GLU A 176 3.97 -16.29 16.29
N LEU A 177 3.96 -15.39 15.30
CA LEU A 177 4.31 -15.77 13.94
C LEU A 177 5.78 -16.16 13.80
N ILE A 178 6.71 -15.52 14.54
CA ILE A 178 8.13 -15.93 14.60
C ILE A 178 8.25 -17.33 15.21
N LYS A 179 7.55 -17.61 16.32
CA LYS A 179 7.58 -18.96 16.93
C LYS A 179 7.07 -20.02 15.95
N LEU A 180 5.98 -19.74 15.24
CA LEU A 180 5.49 -20.63 14.19
C LEU A 180 6.55 -20.84 13.10
N ALA A 181 7.26 -19.79 12.69
CA ALA A 181 8.33 -19.90 11.70
C ALA A 181 9.49 -20.78 12.18
N GLU A 182 9.84 -20.70 13.46
CA GLU A 182 10.88 -21.54 14.10
C GLU A 182 10.52 -23.03 14.06
N GLU A 183 9.24 -23.39 14.20
CA GLU A 183 8.76 -24.78 14.07
C GLU A 183 9.03 -25.35 12.65
N TYR A 184 9.15 -24.49 11.66
CA TYR A 184 9.51 -24.83 10.27
C TYR A 184 10.98 -24.52 9.93
N GLU A 185 11.84 -24.43 10.95
CA GLU A 185 13.28 -24.15 10.81
C GLU A 185 13.59 -22.82 10.09
N ILE A 186 12.70 -21.81 10.23
CA ILE A 186 12.87 -20.48 9.67
C ILE A 186 13.33 -19.53 10.77
N THR A 187 14.63 -19.20 10.79
CA THR A 187 15.19 -18.18 11.68
C THR A 187 14.96 -16.78 11.10
N VAL A 188 14.62 -15.83 11.95
CA VAL A 188 14.32 -14.43 11.60
C VAL A 188 15.14 -13.48 12.45
N ASP A 189 16.07 -12.76 11.83
CA ASP A 189 16.79 -11.66 12.48
C ASP A 189 15.97 -10.37 12.33
N THR A 190 15.26 -9.98 13.39
CA THR A 190 14.37 -8.83 13.37
C THR A 190 15.10 -7.49 13.24
N THR A 191 16.42 -7.43 13.44
CA THR A 191 17.22 -6.20 13.27
C THR A 191 17.38 -5.77 11.82
N GLN A 192 17.10 -6.69 10.89
CA GLN A 192 17.18 -6.41 9.45
C GLN A 192 15.96 -5.67 8.88
N PHE A 193 14.87 -5.57 9.65
CA PHE A 193 13.60 -5.04 9.18
C PHE A 193 13.29 -3.65 9.76
N TYR A 194 12.38 -2.94 9.10
CA TYR A 194 11.97 -1.58 9.50
C TYR A 194 10.66 -1.56 10.31
N SER A 195 9.85 -2.61 10.23
CA SER A 195 8.55 -2.67 10.90
C SER A 195 8.10 -4.09 11.17
N ALA A 196 7.12 -4.24 12.07
CA ALA A 196 6.45 -5.52 12.34
C ALA A 196 5.79 -6.10 11.07
N CYS A 197 5.22 -5.24 10.21
CA CYS A 197 4.64 -5.66 8.93
C CYS A 197 5.70 -6.20 7.95
N ASP A 198 6.90 -5.64 7.97
CA ASP A 198 7.99 -6.09 7.12
C ASP A 198 8.49 -7.48 7.57
N VAL A 199 8.67 -7.68 8.88
CA VAL A 199 8.95 -9.01 9.47
C VAL A 199 7.87 -10.01 9.09
N CYS A 200 6.59 -9.64 9.28
CA CYS A 200 5.43 -10.48 8.98
C CYS A 200 5.45 -10.94 7.52
N ARG A 201 5.58 -10.01 6.55
CA ARG A 201 5.61 -10.34 5.12
C ARG A 201 6.76 -11.28 4.76
N ASN A 202 7.94 -11.09 5.35
CA ASN A 202 9.08 -11.97 5.12
C ASN A 202 8.77 -13.40 5.59
N ILE A 203 8.21 -13.53 6.80
CA ILE A 203 7.86 -14.84 7.37
C ILE A 203 6.77 -15.53 6.54
N VAL A 204 5.68 -14.82 6.24
CA VAL A 204 4.56 -15.36 5.45
C VAL A 204 5.04 -15.86 4.10
N LYS A 205 5.88 -15.09 3.40
CA LYS A 205 6.46 -15.52 2.12
C LYS A 205 7.28 -16.82 2.25
N ARG A 206 8.08 -16.95 3.31
CA ARG A 206 8.92 -18.13 3.53
C ARG A 206 8.13 -19.35 3.98
N LEU A 207 7.13 -19.17 4.87
CA LEU A 207 6.24 -20.22 5.33
C LEU A 207 5.33 -20.74 4.23
N SER A 208 4.78 -19.89 3.39
CA SER A 208 3.92 -20.30 2.27
C SER A 208 4.63 -21.24 1.30
N LEU A 209 5.95 -21.18 1.20
CA LEU A 209 6.75 -22.12 0.39
C LEU A 209 7.01 -23.47 1.06
N ARG A 210 6.66 -23.62 2.36
CA ARG A 210 6.90 -24.83 3.16
C ARG A 210 5.63 -25.56 3.58
N ILE A 211 4.51 -24.85 3.65
CA ILE A 211 3.21 -25.38 4.09
C ILE A 211 2.37 -25.91 2.90
N THR A 212 2.77 -25.57 1.67
CA THR A 212 2.20 -26.16 0.44
C THR A 212 2.87 -27.49 0.14
#